data_a3f9d9a917deb65b417cd4beaf56a812
#
_entry.id   a3f9d9a917deb65b417cd4beaf56a812
#
_cell.length_a   1.000
_cell.length_b   1.000
_cell.length_c   1.000
_cell.angle_alpha   90.00
_cell.angle_beta   90.00
_cell.angle_gamma   90.00
#
_symmetry.space_group_name_H-M   'P 1'
#
loop_
_entity.id
_entity.type
_entity.pdbx_description
1 polymer ?
#
loop_
_entity_poly.entity_id
_entity_poly.type
_entity_poly.pdbx_seq_one_letter_code
_entity_poly.pdbx_strand_id
1 'polypeptide(L)'
;LMVPITRDFLQIDQIKIWNLPVILVCRSSLGTLNHTLLSIEALRKRNITILGLFINGKKHLDNPQTLKLFSGLPIIAEFPLIKNLSVENLDLLWKDLKMAERLNQVLNK
;
A
#
# COMPACT_ATOMS: atom_id res chain seq x y z
N LEU A 1 9.51 -5.81 -3.73
CA LEU A 1 9.65 -5.21 -5.08
C LEU A 1 10.95 -5.59 -5.74
N MET A 2 12.06 -5.50 -5.05
CA MET A 2 13.40 -5.79 -5.58
C MET A 2 13.77 -7.26 -5.37
N VAL A 3 12.82 -8.16 -5.63
CA VAL A 3 12.99 -9.61 -5.47
C VAL A 3 13.17 -10.22 -6.85
N PRO A 4 14.23 -11.01 -7.09
CA PRO A 4 14.41 -11.71 -8.35
C PRO A 4 13.32 -12.75 -8.59
N ILE A 5 12.69 -12.68 -9.76
CA ILE A 5 11.82 -13.75 -10.28
C ILE A 5 12.66 -14.73 -11.08
N THR A 6 13.59 -14.18 -11.85
CA THR A 6 14.64 -14.93 -12.54
C THR A 6 15.99 -14.31 -12.22
N ARG A 7 17.09 -14.80 -12.80
CA ARG A 7 18.44 -14.28 -12.55
C ARG A 7 18.62 -12.80 -12.93
N ASP A 8 17.85 -12.33 -13.91
CA ASP A 8 18.00 -11.01 -14.52
C ASP A 8 16.70 -10.21 -14.54
N PHE A 9 15.67 -10.66 -13.80
CA PHE A 9 14.34 -10.07 -13.84
C PHE A 9 13.75 -9.98 -12.43
N LEU A 10 13.44 -8.74 -12.01
CA LEU A 10 12.88 -8.45 -10.68
C LEU A 10 11.35 -8.38 -10.72
N GLN A 11 10.72 -8.59 -9.57
CA GLN A 11 9.28 -8.45 -9.42
C GLN A 11 8.79 -7.07 -9.89
N ILE A 12 9.54 -6.01 -9.58
CA ILE A 12 9.17 -4.65 -9.99
C ILE A 12 9.19 -4.48 -11.52
N ASP A 13 10.02 -5.22 -12.23
CA ASP A 13 10.06 -5.22 -13.70
C ASP A 13 8.75 -5.79 -14.27
N GLN A 14 8.24 -6.85 -13.64
CA GLN A 14 6.94 -7.42 -14.01
C GLN A 14 5.80 -6.44 -13.76
N ILE A 15 5.81 -5.73 -12.63
CA ILE A 15 4.83 -4.69 -12.33
C ILE A 15 4.86 -3.59 -13.39
N LYS A 16 6.05 -3.21 -13.82
CA LYS A 16 6.22 -2.23 -14.90
C LYS A 16 5.61 -2.71 -16.22
N ILE A 17 5.82 -3.97 -16.57
CA ILE A 17 5.28 -4.58 -17.80
C ILE A 17 3.75 -4.59 -17.77
N TRP A 18 3.13 -4.89 -16.63
CA TRP A 18 1.67 -4.86 -16.50
C TRP A 18 1.08 -3.47 -16.75
N ASN A 19 1.85 -2.43 -16.52
CA ASN A 19 1.45 -1.03 -16.73
C ASN A 19 0.13 -0.67 -16.02
N LEU A 20 -0.08 -1.24 -14.85
CA LEU A 20 -1.22 -0.96 -13.99
C LEU A 20 -0.80 -0.05 -12.84
N PRO A 21 -1.69 0.84 -12.37
CA PRO A 21 -1.42 1.58 -11.15
C PRO A 21 -1.41 0.63 -9.94
N VAL A 22 -0.60 0.96 -8.95
CA VAL A 22 -0.43 0.12 -7.77
C VAL A 22 -0.94 0.79 -6.50
N ILE A 23 -1.39 -0.01 -5.56
CA ILE A 23 -1.58 0.37 -4.17
C ILE A 23 -0.50 -0.35 -3.38
N LEU A 24 0.28 0.40 -2.61
CA LEU A 24 1.35 -0.17 -1.81
C LEU A 24 0.83 -0.50 -0.42
N VAL A 25 0.93 -1.76 -0.03
CA VAL A 25 0.54 -2.22 1.30
C VAL A 25 1.76 -2.17 2.22
N CYS A 26 1.65 -1.42 3.30
CA CYS A 26 2.72 -1.16 4.26
C CYS A 26 2.37 -1.75 5.61
N ARG A 27 3.37 -2.13 6.38
CA ARG A 27 3.17 -2.44 7.80
C ARG A 27 3.04 -1.15 8.60
N SER A 28 2.38 -1.24 9.75
CA SER A 28 2.31 -0.11 10.70
C SER A 28 3.49 -0.06 11.66
N SER A 29 4.29 -1.13 11.72
CA SER A 29 5.33 -1.35 12.73
C SER A 29 6.67 -0.70 12.40
N LEU A 30 7.64 -0.88 13.28
CA LEU A 30 9.00 -0.39 13.13
C LEU A 30 9.61 -0.80 11.78
N GLY A 31 10.33 0.13 11.16
CA GLY A 31 10.96 -0.06 9.86
C GLY A 31 10.08 0.29 8.67
N THR A 32 8.77 0.52 8.89
CA THR A 32 7.85 0.81 7.78
C THR A 32 8.20 2.08 7.03
N LEU A 33 8.65 3.12 7.72
CA LEU A 33 9.02 4.39 7.07
C LEU A 33 10.12 4.17 6.06
N ASN A 34 11.19 3.50 6.47
CA ASN A 34 12.31 3.19 5.58
C ASN A 34 11.91 2.30 4.42
N HIS A 35 11.27 1.16 4.69
CA HIS A 35 10.87 0.20 3.65
C HIS A 35 9.87 0.80 2.68
N THR A 36 8.89 1.54 3.19
CA THR A 36 7.83 2.12 2.36
C THR A 36 8.37 3.23 1.48
N LEU A 37 9.16 4.15 2.04
CA LEU A 37 9.72 5.26 1.27
C LEU A 37 10.70 4.77 0.20
N LEU A 38 11.53 3.77 0.51
CA LEU A 38 12.40 3.13 -0.48
C LEU A 38 11.60 2.44 -1.60
N SER A 39 10.51 1.76 -1.25
CA SER A 39 9.62 1.13 -2.24
C SER A 39 8.97 2.15 -3.15
N ILE A 40 8.48 3.26 -2.58
CA ILE A 40 7.90 4.37 -3.35
C ILE A 40 8.92 4.96 -4.31
N GLU A 41 10.14 5.19 -3.84
CA GLU A 41 11.22 5.70 -4.68
C GLU A 41 11.53 4.77 -5.85
N ALA A 42 11.63 3.47 -5.59
CA ALA A 42 11.87 2.47 -6.61
C ALA A 42 10.76 2.42 -7.68
N LEU A 43 9.50 2.53 -7.24
CA LEU A 43 8.34 2.58 -8.15
C LEU A 43 8.35 3.85 -8.99
N ARG A 44 8.56 5.01 -8.36
CA ARG A 44 8.59 6.30 -9.04
C ARG A 44 9.71 6.39 -10.06
N LYS A 45 10.89 5.88 -9.74
CA LYS A 45 12.04 5.84 -10.64
C LYS A 45 11.73 5.08 -11.94
N ARG A 46 10.79 4.14 -11.88
CA ARG A 46 10.34 3.36 -13.04
C ARG A 46 9.06 3.89 -13.69
N ASN A 47 8.61 5.06 -13.26
CA ASN A 47 7.37 5.68 -13.75
C ASN A 47 6.15 4.75 -13.55
N ILE A 48 6.10 4.05 -12.41
CA ILE A 48 4.94 3.24 -12.02
C ILE A 48 4.02 4.14 -11.18
N THR A 49 2.77 4.25 -11.59
CA THR A 49 1.78 5.06 -10.90
C THR A 49 1.38 4.42 -9.58
N ILE A 50 1.44 5.20 -8.49
CA ILE A 50 1.02 4.75 -7.16
C ILE A 50 -0.25 5.51 -6.80
N LEU A 51 -1.35 4.78 -6.57
CA LEU A 51 -2.63 5.37 -6.18
C LEU A 51 -2.65 5.85 -4.74
N GLY A 52 -1.95 5.15 -3.87
CA GLY A 52 -1.87 5.45 -2.46
C GLY A 52 -1.37 4.27 -1.65
N LEU A 53 -1.53 4.37 -0.33
CA LEU A 53 -1.03 3.40 0.63
C LEU A 53 -2.17 2.75 1.41
N PHE A 54 -2.06 1.45 1.63
CA PHE A 54 -2.78 0.73 2.68
C PHE A 54 -1.80 0.49 3.82
N ILE A 55 -2.23 0.74 5.04
CA ILE A 55 -1.44 0.44 6.23
C ILE A 55 -2.09 -0.73 6.97
N ASN A 56 -1.32 -1.78 7.21
CA ASN A 56 -1.81 -3.01 7.82
C ASN A 56 -1.09 -3.29 9.13
N GLY A 57 -1.84 -3.45 10.21
CA GLY A 57 -1.31 -3.78 11.53
C GLY A 57 -1.90 -2.93 12.65
N LYS A 58 -1.25 -2.96 13.80
CA LYS A 58 -1.67 -2.14 14.94
C LYS A 58 -1.60 -0.66 14.60
N LYS A 59 -2.59 0.10 15.04
CA LYS A 59 -2.62 1.54 14.86
C LYS A 59 -1.36 2.18 15.44
N HIS A 60 -0.72 3.03 14.64
CA HIS A 60 0.41 3.85 15.06
C HIS A 60 0.04 5.32 14.91
N LEU A 61 0.35 6.14 15.92
CA LEU A 61 -0.08 7.53 15.93
C LEU A 61 0.61 8.38 14.87
N ASP A 62 1.90 8.16 14.63
CA ASP A 62 2.73 9.05 13.81
C ASP A 62 3.05 8.51 12.41
N ASN A 63 3.25 7.21 12.25
CA ASN A 63 3.73 6.62 11.00
C ASN A 63 2.85 6.92 9.78
N PRO A 64 1.51 6.85 9.84
CA PRO A 64 0.68 7.18 8.68
C PRO A 64 0.86 8.63 8.23
N GLN A 65 0.88 9.55 9.17
CA GLN A 65 1.05 10.98 8.87
C GLN A 65 2.44 11.27 8.28
N THR A 66 3.46 10.64 8.84
CA THR A 66 4.84 10.77 8.35
C THR A 66 4.97 10.23 6.93
N LEU A 67 4.38 9.05 6.66
CA LEU A 67 4.36 8.48 5.32
C LEU A 67 3.63 9.39 4.32
N LYS A 68 2.49 9.94 4.71
CA LYS A 68 1.74 10.88 3.87
C LYS A 68 2.56 12.12 3.56
N LEU A 69 3.22 12.68 4.58
CA LEU A 69 4.04 13.89 4.44
C LEU A 69 5.20 13.68 3.47
N PHE A 70 6.01 12.64 3.68
CA PHE A 70 7.20 12.41 2.88
C PHE A 70 6.93 11.82 1.50
N SER A 71 5.86 11.02 1.37
CA SER A 71 5.51 10.41 0.08
C SER A 71 4.64 11.31 -0.80
N GLY A 72 3.85 12.19 -0.19
CA GLY A 72 2.80 12.92 -0.90
C GLY A 72 1.62 12.05 -1.34
N LEU A 73 1.58 10.78 -0.91
CA LEU A 73 0.54 9.83 -1.29
C LEU A 73 -0.58 9.79 -0.26
N PRO A 74 -1.83 9.58 -0.68
CA PRO A 74 -2.92 9.41 0.26
C PRO A 74 -2.81 8.08 1.01
N ILE A 75 -3.15 8.09 2.29
CA ILE A 75 -3.44 6.87 3.05
C ILE A 75 -4.89 6.52 2.74
N ILE A 76 -5.08 5.48 1.93
CA ILE A 76 -6.41 5.07 1.48
C ILE A 76 -7.16 4.40 2.62
N ALA A 77 -6.49 3.51 3.35
CA ALA A 77 -7.09 2.82 4.48
C ALA A 77 -6.01 2.31 5.45
N GLU A 78 -6.42 2.19 6.71
CA GLU A 78 -5.65 1.53 7.77
C GLU A 78 -6.42 0.30 8.22
N PHE A 79 -5.83 -0.88 8.02
CA PHE A 79 -6.43 -2.16 8.37
C PHE A 79 -5.92 -2.60 9.74
N PRO A 80 -6.81 -2.80 10.73
CA PRO A 80 -6.39 -3.27 12.05
C PRO A 80 -6.03 -4.75 12.03
N LEU A 81 -5.40 -5.22 13.10
CA LEU A 81 -5.22 -6.66 13.31
C LEU A 81 -6.59 -7.32 13.53
N ILE A 82 -6.83 -8.41 12.82
CA ILE A 82 -8.05 -9.20 12.94
C ILE A 82 -7.70 -10.50 13.66
N LYS A 83 -8.35 -10.76 14.80
CA LYS A 83 -8.12 -11.99 15.58
C LYS A 83 -8.58 -13.24 14.83
N ASN A 84 -9.75 -13.17 14.22
CA ASN A 84 -10.34 -14.27 13.45
C ASN A 84 -10.50 -13.84 12.00
N LEU A 85 -9.59 -14.30 11.17
CA LEU A 85 -9.65 -14.03 9.75
C LEU A 85 -10.71 -14.95 9.12
N SER A 86 -11.82 -14.36 8.72
CA SER A 86 -12.93 -15.04 8.05
C SER A 86 -13.49 -14.16 6.94
N VAL A 87 -14.24 -14.77 6.02
CA VAL A 87 -14.91 -14.03 4.94
C VAL A 87 -15.86 -12.99 5.55
N GLU A 88 -16.62 -13.38 6.57
CA GLU A 88 -17.60 -12.50 7.24
C GLU A 88 -16.90 -11.31 7.89
N ASN A 89 -15.80 -11.54 8.60
CA ASN A 89 -15.05 -10.48 9.28
C ASN A 89 -14.36 -9.53 8.28
N LEU A 90 -13.87 -10.06 7.17
CA LEU A 90 -13.32 -9.24 6.10
C LEU A 90 -14.40 -8.39 5.43
N ASP A 91 -15.58 -8.95 5.20
CA ASP A 91 -16.70 -8.21 4.60
C ASP A 91 -17.19 -7.08 5.52
N LEU A 92 -17.29 -7.35 6.83
CA LEU A 92 -17.60 -6.33 7.83
C LEU A 92 -16.58 -5.21 7.85
N LEU A 93 -15.30 -5.55 7.86
CA LEU A 93 -14.21 -4.57 7.84
C LEU A 93 -14.23 -3.72 6.57
N TRP A 94 -14.48 -4.34 5.42
CA TRP A 94 -14.62 -3.66 4.15
C TRP A 94 -15.72 -2.59 4.19
N LYS A 95 -16.87 -2.96 4.76
CA LYS A 95 -18.02 -2.04 4.90
C LYS A 95 -17.74 -0.95 5.94
N ASP A 96 -17.20 -1.30 7.08
CA ASP A 96 -16.88 -0.35 8.15
C ASP A 96 -15.86 0.73 7.70
N LEU A 97 -14.87 0.34 6.91
CA LEU A 97 -13.87 1.24 6.35
C LEU A 97 -14.37 1.98 5.10
N LYS A 98 -15.56 1.67 4.61
CA LYS A 98 -16.11 2.27 3.37
C LYS A 98 -15.15 2.15 2.20
N MET A 99 -14.61 0.95 2.01
CA MET A 99 -13.52 0.71 1.05
C MET A 99 -13.91 1.00 -0.39
N ALA A 100 -15.15 0.68 -0.79
CA ALA A 100 -15.62 0.97 -2.14
C ALA A 100 -15.56 2.47 -2.45
N GLU A 101 -16.00 3.31 -1.51
CA GLU A 101 -15.97 4.76 -1.65
C GLU A 101 -14.53 5.29 -1.71
N ARG A 102 -13.66 4.80 -0.80
CA ARG A 102 -12.26 5.22 -0.75
C ARG A 102 -11.50 4.86 -2.02
N LEU A 103 -11.72 3.66 -2.55
CA LEU A 103 -11.11 3.23 -3.80
C LEU A 103 -11.60 4.04 -4.99
N ASN A 104 -12.91 4.32 -5.05
CA ASN A 104 -13.47 5.16 -6.10
C ASN A 104 -12.85 6.57 -6.11
N GLN A 105 -12.57 7.14 -4.94
CA GLN A 105 -11.95 8.46 -4.84
C GLN A 105 -10.54 8.49 -5.47
N VAL A 106 -9.74 7.44 -5.33
CA VAL A 106 -8.39 7.39 -5.89
C VAL A 106 -8.34 6.89 -7.33
N LEU A 107 -9.30 6.08 -7.75
CA LEU A 107 -9.39 5.57 -9.12
C LEU A 107 -9.96 6.59 -10.11
N ASN A 108 -10.82 7.49 -9.65
CA ASN A 108 -11.52 8.47 -10.48
C ASN A 108 -10.89 9.88 -10.45
N LYS A 109 -9.65 9.97 -10.02
CA LYS A 109 -8.88 11.22 -10.07
C LYS A 109 -8.18 11.42 -11.38
#